data_b2c651fdf997a5a62a17c37d9da2aae2
#
_entry.id   b2c651fdf997a5a62a17c37d9da2aae2
#
_cell.length_a   1.000
_cell.length_b   1.000
_cell.length_c   1.000
_cell.angle_alpha   90.00
_cell.angle_beta   90.00
_cell.angle_gamma   90.00
#
_symmetry.space_group_name_H-M   'P 1'
#
loop_
_entity.id
_entity.type
_entity.pdbx_description
1 polymer ?
#
loop_
_entity_poly.entity_id
_entity_poly.type
_entity_poly.pdbx_seq_one_letter_code
_entity_poly.pdbx_strand_id
1 'polypeptide(L)'
;MDESDFKKDTTFGVIGVCGANGNLIARILKERGFNVIGTDISQKQDCRFASSLEDYTITVLYGETPDEFFEKSDYIIPPARLSKDSKVYKRINKPVLELTDVIEIFKAGKPVFGITGTNGKTTTTTLLKKIAEDNGINPCKHNLEGMQGNAEFIPILQSRLDADVGILEVGTFGVPGTVERIVKNTDMDCGLITNITPDHLKDLGSFMDYANVKGELIKELDGKKIFVNGHDPTVIGLLRQLNY
;
A
#
# COMPACT_ATOMS: atom_id res chain seq x y z
N MET A 1 16.44 9.02 6.53
CA MET A 1 16.95 8.66 5.18
C MET A 1 15.89 9.11 4.20
N ASP A 2 16.28 9.77 3.12
CA ASP A 2 15.36 10.16 2.06
C ASP A 2 15.89 9.71 0.69
N GLU A 3 15.11 9.92 -0.40
CA GLU A 3 15.47 9.44 -1.72
C GLU A 3 16.80 10.00 -2.25
N SER A 4 17.19 11.19 -1.81
CA SER A 4 18.44 11.84 -2.24
C SER A 4 19.70 11.22 -1.63
N ASP A 5 19.55 10.39 -0.60
CA ASP A 5 20.65 9.65 0.01
C ASP A 5 21.15 8.50 -0.89
N PHE A 6 20.38 8.12 -1.91
CA PHE A 6 20.72 7.04 -2.84
C PHE A 6 21.32 7.57 -4.14
N LYS A 7 22.40 6.96 -4.58
CA LYS A 7 22.97 7.24 -5.90
C LYS A 7 22.07 6.63 -6.99
N LYS A 8 22.09 7.21 -8.18
CA LYS A 8 21.29 6.69 -9.31
C LYS A 8 21.68 5.28 -9.79
N ASP A 9 22.91 4.87 -9.53
CA ASP A 9 23.41 3.53 -9.83
C ASP A 9 23.15 2.52 -8.70
N THR A 10 22.52 2.93 -7.60
CA THR A 10 22.12 2.04 -6.51
C THR A 10 21.25 0.91 -7.03
N THR A 11 21.57 -0.30 -6.62
CA THR A 11 20.80 -1.51 -6.94
C THR A 11 20.00 -1.99 -5.74
N PHE A 12 18.70 -2.01 -5.86
CA PHE A 12 17.79 -2.57 -4.85
C PHE A 12 17.45 -4.03 -5.15
N GLY A 13 17.73 -4.91 -4.21
CA GLY A 13 17.33 -6.31 -4.25
C GLY A 13 15.98 -6.51 -3.59
N VAL A 14 14.98 -6.96 -4.33
CA VAL A 14 13.62 -7.18 -3.81
C VAL A 14 13.36 -8.69 -3.69
N ILE A 15 13.17 -9.16 -2.46
CA ILE A 15 12.81 -10.56 -2.17
C ILE A 15 11.28 -10.70 -2.21
N GLY A 16 10.77 -11.77 -2.83
CA GLY A 16 9.33 -12.01 -2.95
C GLY A 16 8.67 -11.13 -4.02
N VAL A 17 9.38 -10.91 -5.13
CA VAL A 17 8.96 -9.99 -6.20
C VAL A 17 7.73 -10.47 -6.97
N CYS A 18 7.36 -11.75 -6.87
CA CYS A 18 6.10 -12.30 -7.41
C CYS A 18 4.89 -12.04 -6.49
N GLY A 19 5.13 -11.56 -5.27
CA GLY A 19 4.08 -11.04 -4.42
C GLY A 19 3.69 -9.62 -4.83
N ALA A 20 2.47 -9.23 -4.50
CA ALA A 20 1.92 -7.94 -4.87
C ALA A 20 2.78 -6.76 -4.42
N ASN A 21 3.28 -6.82 -3.18
CA ASN A 21 4.12 -5.77 -2.59
C ASN A 21 5.47 -5.69 -3.29
N GLY A 22 6.13 -6.83 -3.42
CA GLY A 22 7.44 -6.91 -4.05
C GLY A 22 7.40 -6.44 -5.49
N ASN A 23 6.39 -6.86 -6.25
CA ASN A 23 6.17 -6.39 -7.62
C ASN A 23 6.04 -4.86 -7.69
N LEU A 24 5.16 -4.31 -6.86
CA LEU A 24 4.92 -2.88 -6.85
C LEU A 24 6.16 -2.07 -6.50
N ILE A 25 6.84 -2.46 -5.41
CA ILE A 25 8.07 -1.81 -4.98
C ILE A 25 9.13 -1.86 -6.07
N ALA A 26 9.34 -3.03 -6.67
CA ALA A 26 10.33 -3.21 -7.72
C ALA A 26 10.08 -2.28 -8.93
N ARG A 27 8.82 -2.17 -9.35
CA ARG A 27 8.43 -1.30 -10.47
C ARG A 27 8.63 0.18 -10.14
N ILE A 28 8.22 0.62 -8.95
CA ILE A 28 8.35 2.02 -8.54
C ILE A 28 9.82 2.44 -8.41
N LEU A 29 10.66 1.60 -7.82
CA LEU A 29 12.09 1.85 -7.76
C LEU A 29 12.69 1.99 -9.17
N LYS A 30 12.22 1.16 -10.11
CA LYS A 30 12.62 1.23 -11.51
C LYS A 30 12.14 2.51 -12.18
N GLU A 31 10.89 2.94 -11.95
CA GLU A 31 10.34 4.22 -12.44
C GLU A 31 11.11 5.43 -11.88
N ARG A 32 11.66 5.32 -10.66
CA ARG A 32 12.52 6.33 -10.05
C ARG A 32 13.94 6.36 -10.62
N GLY A 33 14.26 5.43 -11.51
CA GLY A 33 15.55 5.36 -12.22
C GLY A 33 16.62 4.56 -11.50
N PHE A 34 16.27 3.80 -10.46
CA PHE A 34 17.21 2.91 -9.78
C PHE A 34 17.35 1.57 -10.49
N ASN A 35 18.45 0.87 -10.21
CA ASN A 35 18.60 -0.52 -10.61
C ASN A 35 17.81 -1.42 -9.66
N VAL A 36 17.18 -2.44 -10.23
CA VAL A 36 16.37 -3.39 -9.44
C VAL A 36 16.66 -4.81 -9.91
N ILE A 37 16.93 -5.68 -8.95
CA ILE A 37 16.98 -7.13 -9.13
C ILE A 37 15.96 -7.79 -8.20
N GLY A 38 15.16 -8.70 -8.73
CA GLY A 38 14.14 -9.42 -7.97
C GLY A 38 14.51 -10.87 -7.73
N THR A 39 14.00 -11.46 -6.66
CA THR A 39 14.02 -12.91 -6.47
C THR A 39 12.70 -13.40 -5.88
N ASP A 40 12.31 -14.62 -6.23
CA ASP A 40 11.13 -15.28 -5.67
C ASP A 40 11.32 -16.80 -5.67
N ILE A 41 10.70 -17.46 -4.69
CA ILE A 41 10.67 -18.94 -4.62
C ILE A 41 9.76 -19.55 -5.69
N SER A 42 8.84 -18.79 -6.24
CA SER A 42 7.97 -19.21 -7.33
C SER A 42 8.77 -19.41 -8.62
N GLN A 43 8.33 -20.34 -9.46
CA GLN A 43 8.84 -20.41 -10.82
C GLN A 43 8.21 -19.30 -11.68
N LYS A 44 8.83 -18.98 -12.82
CA LYS A 44 8.36 -17.90 -13.69
C LYS A 44 6.90 -18.08 -14.12
N GLN A 45 6.50 -19.30 -14.47
CA GLN A 45 5.13 -19.63 -14.91
C GLN A 45 4.09 -19.45 -13.79
N ASP A 46 4.51 -19.49 -12.52
CA ASP A 46 3.66 -19.34 -11.34
C ASP A 46 3.67 -17.88 -10.82
N CYS A 47 4.51 -17.03 -11.39
CA CYS A 47 4.63 -15.64 -11.03
C CYS A 47 3.58 -14.80 -11.76
N ARG A 48 2.52 -14.45 -11.07
CA ARG A 48 1.40 -13.65 -11.59
C ARG A 48 1.83 -12.34 -12.25
N PHE A 49 2.94 -11.76 -11.83
CA PHE A 49 3.44 -10.48 -12.29
C PHE A 49 4.65 -10.59 -13.24
N ALA A 50 4.96 -11.78 -13.75
CA ALA A 50 6.15 -11.99 -14.57
C ALA A 50 6.22 -11.06 -15.79
N SER A 51 5.11 -10.93 -16.55
CA SER A 51 5.03 -10.01 -17.70
C SER A 51 5.27 -8.55 -17.28
N SER A 52 4.62 -8.12 -16.20
CA SER A 52 4.77 -6.75 -15.69
C SER A 52 6.22 -6.45 -15.26
N LEU A 53 6.92 -7.41 -14.66
CA LEU A 53 8.32 -7.26 -14.28
C LEU A 53 9.24 -7.18 -15.51
N GLU A 54 8.94 -7.96 -16.55
CA GLU A 54 9.65 -7.92 -17.83
C GLU A 54 9.45 -6.59 -18.56
N ASP A 55 8.22 -6.06 -18.59
CA ASP A 55 7.91 -4.76 -19.20
C ASP A 55 8.73 -3.62 -18.57
N TYR A 56 9.03 -3.74 -17.26
CA TYR A 56 9.90 -2.82 -16.54
C TYR A 56 11.39 -3.17 -16.63
N THR A 57 11.76 -4.17 -17.42
CA THR A 57 13.16 -4.65 -17.55
C THR A 57 13.80 -5.00 -16.21
N ILE A 58 13.02 -5.59 -15.30
CA ILE A 58 13.50 -6.05 -13.99
C ILE A 58 14.00 -7.48 -14.13
N THR A 59 15.26 -7.71 -13.81
CA THR A 59 15.83 -9.05 -13.78
C THR A 59 15.29 -9.80 -12.57
N VAL A 60 14.71 -10.98 -12.77
CA VAL A 60 14.16 -11.82 -11.69
C VAL A 60 14.84 -13.18 -11.68
N LEU A 61 15.30 -13.58 -10.50
CA LEU A 61 15.87 -14.88 -10.22
C LEU A 61 14.79 -15.75 -9.56
N TYR A 62 14.27 -16.71 -10.31
CA TYR A 62 13.13 -17.56 -9.91
C TYR A 62 13.59 -18.86 -9.24
N GLY A 63 12.77 -19.36 -8.33
CA GLY A 63 12.92 -20.66 -7.68
C GLY A 63 13.73 -20.63 -6.39
N GLU A 64 14.74 -19.79 -6.30
CA GLU A 64 15.57 -19.63 -5.11
C GLU A 64 16.18 -18.23 -5.04
N THR A 65 16.79 -17.91 -3.90
CA THR A 65 17.57 -16.67 -3.73
C THR A 65 19.05 -17.01 -3.78
N PRO A 66 19.72 -16.93 -4.94
CA PRO A 66 21.14 -17.28 -5.08
C PRO A 66 22.06 -16.20 -4.48
N ASP A 67 23.34 -16.53 -4.27
CA ASP A 67 24.32 -15.59 -3.73
C ASP A 67 24.52 -14.38 -4.64
N GLU A 68 24.45 -14.57 -5.94
CA GLU A 68 24.49 -13.51 -6.95
C GLU A 68 23.49 -12.38 -6.67
N PHE A 69 22.30 -12.69 -6.14
CA PHE A 69 21.31 -11.69 -5.76
C PHE A 69 21.84 -10.74 -4.69
N PHE A 70 22.45 -11.27 -3.65
CA PHE A 70 23.02 -10.47 -2.56
C PHE A 70 24.27 -9.69 -3.01
N GLU A 71 25.10 -10.28 -3.87
CA GLU A 71 26.30 -9.65 -4.39
C GLU A 71 25.98 -8.42 -5.25
N LYS A 72 24.94 -8.51 -6.08
CA LYS A 72 24.50 -7.44 -6.99
C LYS A 72 23.65 -6.36 -6.32
N SER A 73 23.19 -6.58 -5.11
CA SER A 73 22.35 -5.63 -4.38
C SER A 73 23.16 -4.74 -3.45
N ASP A 74 22.85 -3.45 -3.41
CA ASP A 74 23.35 -2.51 -2.40
C ASP A 74 22.46 -2.48 -1.17
N TYR A 75 21.15 -2.59 -1.37
CA TYR A 75 20.10 -2.66 -0.34
C TYR A 75 19.17 -3.82 -0.60
N ILE A 76 18.67 -4.45 0.46
CA ILE A 76 17.71 -5.56 0.36
C ILE A 76 16.36 -5.13 0.93
N ILE A 77 15.30 -5.43 0.19
CA ILE A 77 13.91 -5.20 0.60
C ILE A 77 13.23 -6.56 0.73
N PRO A 78 13.11 -7.09 1.95
CA PRO A 78 12.41 -8.34 2.20
C PRO A 78 10.89 -8.13 2.25
N PRO A 79 10.08 -9.15 1.96
CA PRO A 79 8.64 -9.08 2.21
C PRO A 79 8.36 -9.02 3.71
N ALA A 80 7.36 -8.23 4.13
CA ALA A 80 7.02 -8.00 5.54
C ALA A 80 6.76 -9.27 6.37
N ARG A 81 6.43 -10.39 5.70
CA ARG A 81 6.18 -11.68 6.34
C ARG A 81 7.41 -12.61 6.38
N LEU A 82 8.56 -12.18 5.88
CA LEU A 82 9.76 -13.00 5.90
C LEU A 82 10.31 -13.05 7.33
N SER A 83 10.27 -14.24 7.92
CA SER A 83 10.83 -14.44 9.27
C SER A 83 12.33 -14.13 9.28
N LYS A 84 12.78 -13.38 10.29
CA LYS A 84 14.19 -13.09 10.54
C LYS A 84 15.00 -14.37 10.83
N ASP A 85 14.32 -15.44 11.24
CA ASP A 85 14.92 -16.76 11.45
C ASP A 85 15.02 -17.61 10.20
N SER A 86 14.43 -17.19 9.09
CA SER A 86 14.49 -17.91 7.81
C SER A 86 15.94 -18.02 7.29
N LYS A 87 16.22 -19.09 6.54
CA LYS A 87 17.52 -19.29 5.91
C LYS A 87 17.89 -18.15 4.95
N VAL A 88 16.91 -17.59 4.24
CA VAL A 88 17.12 -16.49 3.31
C VAL A 88 17.47 -15.22 4.06
N TYR A 89 16.72 -14.87 5.12
CA TYR A 89 16.98 -13.65 5.88
C TYR A 89 18.37 -13.68 6.54
N LYS A 90 18.80 -14.82 7.10
CA LYS A 90 20.13 -15.00 7.72
C LYS A 90 21.31 -14.84 6.75
N ARG A 91 21.06 -14.92 5.45
CA ARG A 91 22.09 -14.68 4.41
C ARG A 91 22.22 -13.22 4.02
N ILE A 92 21.30 -12.35 4.46
CA ILE A 92 21.36 -10.92 4.16
C ILE A 92 22.57 -10.31 4.90
N ASN A 93 23.51 -9.83 4.14
CA ASN A 93 24.74 -9.15 4.61
C ASN A 93 24.82 -7.68 4.11
N LYS A 94 23.70 -7.17 3.64
CA LYS A 94 23.53 -5.81 3.12
C LYS A 94 22.54 -5.02 3.98
N PRO A 95 22.55 -3.69 3.93
CA PRO A 95 21.49 -2.89 4.57
C PRO A 95 20.09 -3.32 4.13
N VAL A 96 19.20 -3.44 5.09
CA VAL A 96 17.80 -3.82 4.87
C VAL A 96 16.93 -2.58 4.92
N LEU A 97 16.01 -2.44 3.97
CA LEU A 97 14.91 -1.50 4.02
C LEU A 97 13.62 -2.29 4.22
N GLU A 98 13.01 -2.13 5.36
CA GLU A 98 11.68 -2.69 5.63
C GLU A 98 10.61 -1.93 4.81
N LEU A 99 9.42 -2.50 4.69
CA LEU A 99 8.34 -1.87 3.92
C LEU A 99 8.03 -0.44 4.41
N THR A 100 8.09 -0.21 5.70
CA THR A 100 7.87 1.12 6.31
C THR A 100 8.94 2.11 5.89
N ASP A 101 10.20 1.69 5.81
CA ASP A 101 11.30 2.53 5.34
C ASP A 101 11.10 2.90 3.87
N VAL A 102 10.73 1.92 3.03
CA VAL A 102 10.46 2.15 1.61
C VAL A 102 9.33 3.16 1.43
N ILE A 103 8.23 3.03 2.20
CA ILE A 103 7.11 3.97 2.17
C ILE A 103 7.57 5.37 2.56
N GLU A 104 8.31 5.50 3.66
CA GLU A 104 8.77 6.79 4.16
C GLU A 104 9.73 7.49 3.19
N ILE A 105 10.66 6.73 2.61
CA ILE A 105 11.68 7.26 1.69
C ILE A 105 11.08 7.68 0.35
N PHE A 106 10.18 6.88 -0.20
CA PHE A 106 9.70 7.04 -1.58
C PHE A 106 8.28 7.62 -1.69
N LYS A 107 7.68 8.07 -0.59
CA LYS A 107 6.40 8.78 -0.64
C LYS A 107 6.54 10.08 -1.44
N ALA A 108 5.52 10.38 -2.24
CA ALA A 108 5.60 11.52 -3.16
C ALA A 108 5.19 12.87 -2.53
N GLY A 109 4.71 12.89 -1.31
CA GLY A 109 4.17 14.10 -0.68
C GLY A 109 2.94 14.68 -1.40
N LYS A 110 2.18 13.85 -2.10
CA LYS A 110 0.94 14.23 -2.79
C LYS A 110 -0.26 14.05 -1.88
N PRO A 111 -1.34 14.84 -2.07
CA PRO A 111 -2.56 14.68 -1.28
C PRO A 111 -3.15 13.26 -1.37
N VAL A 112 -3.61 12.74 -0.23
CA VAL A 112 -4.21 11.41 -0.14
C VAL A 112 -5.66 11.49 0.35
N PHE A 113 -6.56 10.87 -0.40
CA PHE A 113 -7.97 10.76 -0.10
C PHE A 113 -8.35 9.29 0.12
N GLY A 114 -8.74 8.93 1.35
CA GLY A 114 -9.10 7.55 1.71
C GLY A 114 -10.60 7.33 1.82
N ILE A 115 -11.09 6.22 1.28
CA ILE A 115 -12.52 5.87 1.30
C ILE A 115 -12.70 4.53 1.99
N THR A 116 -13.42 4.52 3.12
CA THR A 116 -13.81 3.29 3.82
C THR A 116 -15.33 3.15 3.92
N GLY A 117 -15.76 2.05 4.46
CA GLY A 117 -17.15 1.71 4.68
C GLY A 117 -17.44 0.23 4.46
N THR A 118 -18.64 -0.22 4.72
CA THR A 118 -19.06 -1.59 4.42
C THR A 118 -19.29 -1.75 2.92
N ASN A 119 -20.15 -0.94 2.35
CA ASN A 119 -20.54 -0.98 0.93
C ASN A 119 -20.17 0.32 0.22
N GLY A 120 -20.00 0.24 -1.10
CA GLY A 120 -19.80 1.41 -1.95
C GLY A 120 -18.37 1.97 -2.03
N LYS A 121 -17.41 1.39 -1.32
CA LYS A 121 -16.00 1.83 -1.35
C LYS A 121 -15.43 1.90 -2.79
N THR A 122 -15.43 0.77 -3.48
CA THR A 122 -14.90 0.65 -4.85
C THR A 122 -15.62 1.59 -5.82
N THR A 123 -16.96 1.63 -5.75
CA THR A 123 -17.76 2.52 -6.60
C THR A 123 -17.41 3.99 -6.37
N THR A 124 -17.34 4.41 -5.10
CA THR A 124 -17.00 5.79 -4.74
C THR A 124 -15.57 6.15 -5.14
N THR A 125 -14.63 5.24 -4.91
CA THR A 125 -13.23 5.42 -5.32
C THR A 125 -13.10 5.58 -6.84
N THR A 126 -13.77 4.72 -7.60
CA THR A 126 -13.76 4.79 -9.07
C THR A 126 -14.41 6.08 -9.59
N LEU A 127 -15.55 6.46 -9.01
CA LEU A 127 -16.24 7.70 -9.39
C LEU A 127 -15.38 8.93 -9.07
N LEU A 128 -14.76 8.98 -7.90
CA LEU A 128 -13.93 10.12 -7.53
C LEU A 128 -12.68 10.23 -8.40
N LYS A 129 -12.06 9.10 -8.77
CA LYS A 129 -10.96 9.09 -9.76
C LYS A 129 -11.43 9.64 -11.10
N LYS A 130 -12.59 9.22 -11.57
CA LYS A 130 -13.15 9.73 -12.83
C LYS A 130 -13.44 11.23 -12.78
N ILE A 131 -14.01 11.70 -11.68
CA ILE A 131 -14.23 13.15 -11.47
C ILE A 131 -12.91 13.92 -11.49
N ALA A 132 -11.87 13.41 -10.82
CA ALA A 132 -10.56 14.02 -10.83
C ALA A 132 -9.99 14.12 -12.26
N GLU A 133 -10.02 13.02 -13.02
CA GLU A 133 -9.57 12.98 -14.41
C GLU A 133 -10.32 13.98 -15.32
N ASP A 134 -11.65 14.03 -15.19
CA ASP A 134 -12.49 14.95 -15.98
C ASP A 134 -12.22 16.44 -15.66
N ASN A 135 -11.60 16.70 -14.51
CA ASN A 135 -11.17 18.05 -14.10
C ASN A 135 -9.66 18.28 -14.27
N GLY A 136 -8.96 17.44 -15.00
CA GLY A 136 -7.54 17.60 -15.30
C GLY A 136 -6.60 17.27 -14.14
N ILE A 137 -7.12 16.64 -13.06
CA ILE A 137 -6.33 16.13 -11.93
C ILE A 137 -6.02 14.67 -12.21
N ASN A 138 -4.74 14.31 -12.24
CA ASN A 138 -4.31 12.95 -12.54
C ASN A 138 -4.25 12.08 -11.28
N PRO A 139 -5.25 11.20 -11.02
CA PRO A 139 -5.22 10.32 -9.86
C PRO A 139 -4.21 9.19 -10.09
N CYS A 140 -3.65 8.66 -9.00
CA CYS A 140 -2.80 7.49 -9.06
C CYS A 140 -3.55 6.29 -9.68
N LYS A 141 -3.07 5.81 -10.84
CA LYS A 141 -3.78 4.84 -11.69
C LYS A 141 -3.43 3.38 -11.41
N HIS A 142 -2.60 3.08 -10.43
CA HIS A 142 -2.26 1.71 -10.18
C HIS A 142 -3.48 0.88 -9.75
N ASN A 143 -4.14 0.32 -10.76
CA ASN A 143 -4.94 -0.87 -10.59
C ASN A 143 -3.96 -2.05 -10.59
N LEU A 144 -3.60 -2.52 -9.44
CA LEU A 144 -3.09 -3.87 -9.33
C LEU A 144 -4.29 -4.76 -9.57
N GLU A 145 -4.38 -5.34 -10.76
CA GLU A 145 -5.47 -6.26 -11.10
C GLU A 145 -5.67 -7.29 -10.00
N GLY A 146 -6.87 -7.34 -9.43
CA GLY A 146 -7.24 -8.25 -8.38
C GLY A 146 -6.70 -7.93 -6.98
N MET A 147 -6.15 -6.75 -6.73
CA MET A 147 -5.82 -6.27 -5.39
C MET A 147 -6.77 -5.15 -4.98
N GLN A 148 -7.83 -5.53 -4.31
CA GLN A 148 -8.66 -4.58 -3.59
C GLN A 148 -7.92 -4.11 -2.33
N GLY A 149 -7.82 -2.80 -2.16
CA GLY A 149 -7.67 -2.19 -0.86
C GLY A 149 -6.32 -2.32 -0.14
N ASN A 150 -5.19 -2.57 -0.81
CA ASN A 150 -3.89 -2.48 -0.14
C ASN A 150 -3.37 -1.03 -0.17
N ALA A 151 -3.99 -0.22 0.65
CA ALA A 151 -3.67 1.19 0.84
C ALA A 151 -2.24 1.46 1.37
N GLU A 152 -1.60 0.46 1.94
CA GLU A 152 -0.21 0.55 2.43
C GLU A 152 0.80 0.92 1.32
N PHE A 153 0.42 0.66 0.06
CA PHE A 153 1.28 0.93 -1.10
C PHE A 153 1.01 2.27 -1.77
N ILE A 154 0.02 3.02 -1.32
CA ILE A 154 -0.37 4.26 -1.99
C ILE A 154 0.67 5.35 -1.91
N PRO A 155 1.39 5.57 -0.81
CA PRO A 155 2.50 6.50 -0.81
C PRO A 155 3.57 6.15 -1.84
N ILE A 156 3.80 4.85 -2.07
CA ILE A 156 4.71 4.37 -3.09
C ILE A 156 4.09 4.59 -4.48
N LEU A 157 2.79 4.34 -4.64
CA LEU A 157 2.05 4.60 -5.90
C LEU A 157 2.02 6.07 -6.25
N GLN A 158 1.87 6.94 -5.28
CA GLN A 158 1.95 8.39 -5.46
C GLN A 158 3.35 8.86 -5.79
N SER A 159 4.34 8.03 -5.59
CA SER A 159 5.71 8.33 -5.98
C SER A 159 5.90 8.39 -7.50
N ARG A 160 4.94 7.98 -8.31
CA ARG A 160 4.94 8.25 -9.74
C ARG A 160 4.92 9.75 -10.00
N LEU A 161 5.82 10.21 -10.85
CA LEU A 161 6.02 11.62 -11.15
C LEU A 161 4.78 12.29 -11.78
N ASP A 162 3.87 11.50 -12.34
CA ASP A 162 2.70 11.96 -13.08
C ASP A 162 1.40 11.99 -12.27
N ALA A 163 1.38 11.53 -11.02
CA ALA A 163 0.18 11.56 -10.19
C ALA A 163 0.08 12.86 -9.38
N ASP A 164 -1.12 13.46 -9.38
CA ASP A 164 -1.42 14.68 -8.61
C ASP A 164 -2.07 14.36 -7.26
N VAL A 165 -2.76 13.24 -7.16
CA VAL A 165 -3.52 12.82 -5.97
C VAL A 165 -3.60 11.31 -5.82
N GLY A 166 -3.52 10.81 -4.60
CA GLY A 166 -3.86 9.44 -4.23
C GLY A 166 -5.33 9.34 -3.82
N ILE A 167 -6.10 8.54 -4.55
CA ILE A 167 -7.49 8.23 -4.18
C ILE A 167 -7.57 6.73 -3.95
N LEU A 168 -7.84 6.33 -2.72
CA LEU A 168 -7.67 4.94 -2.30
C LEU A 168 -8.88 4.35 -1.60
N GLU A 169 -9.08 3.07 -1.83
CA GLU A 169 -10.00 2.27 -1.06
C GLU A 169 -9.32 1.76 0.21
N VAL A 170 -9.82 2.15 1.38
CA VAL A 170 -9.35 1.68 2.68
C VAL A 170 -10.17 0.46 3.09
N GLY A 171 -9.68 -0.71 2.72
CA GLY A 171 -10.27 -1.98 3.12
C GLY A 171 -9.79 -2.42 4.50
N THR A 172 -10.65 -3.11 5.22
CA THR A 172 -10.29 -3.81 6.45
C THR A 172 -11.11 -5.09 6.59
N PHE A 173 -10.47 -6.14 7.09
CA PHE A 173 -11.15 -7.37 7.51
C PHE A 173 -11.62 -7.28 8.98
N GLY A 174 -11.72 -6.06 9.54
CA GLY A 174 -12.12 -5.81 10.91
C GLY A 174 -11.03 -6.04 11.96
N VAL A 175 -9.81 -6.24 11.54
CA VAL A 175 -8.68 -6.38 12.48
C VAL A 175 -8.32 -4.99 13.04
N PRO A 176 -8.37 -4.81 14.38
CA PRO A 176 -8.00 -3.55 15.02
C PRO A 176 -6.60 -3.08 14.61
N GLY A 177 -6.43 -1.76 14.47
CA GLY A 177 -5.18 -1.13 14.03
C GLY A 177 -4.92 -1.18 12.53
N THR A 178 -5.77 -1.85 11.74
CA THR A 178 -5.56 -1.94 10.28
C THR A 178 -5.78 -0.61 9.59
N VAL A 179 -6.88 0.08 9.89
CA VAL A 179 -7.18 1.38 9.29
C VAL A 179 -6.23 2.45 9.82
N GLU A 180 -5.96 2.44 11.13
CA GLU A 180 -4.94 3.31 11.76
C GLU A 180 -3.61 3.22 11.02
N ARG A 181 -3.08 2.02 10.80
CA ARG A 181 -1.81 1.80 10.10
C ARG A 181 -1.84 2.36 8.68
N ILE A 182 -2.94 2.14 7.96
CA ILE A 182 -3.12 2.65 6.60
C ILE A 182 -3.08 4.17 6.59
N VAL A 183 -3.82 4.83 7.48
CA VAL A 183 -3.86 6.30 7.57
C VAL A 183 -2.48 6.87 7.85
N LYS A 184 -1.77 6.30 8.82
CA LYS A 184 -0.41 6.74 9.18
C LYS A 184 0.60 6.52 8.05
N ASN A 185 0.62 5.33 7.45
CA ASN A 185 1.56 5.00 6.39
C ASN A 185 1.32 5.81 5.10
N THR A 186 0.08 6.23 4.84
CA THR A 186 -0.25 7.02 3.65
C THR A 186 -0.17 8.52 3.86
N ASP A 187 0.07 8.98 5.08
CA ASP A 187 -0.01 10.40 5.45
C ASP A 187 -1.30 11.05 4.92
N MET A 188 -2.44 10.37 5.18
CA MET A 188 -3.73 10.68 4.60
C MET A 188 -4.21 12.07 4.99
N ASP A 189 -4.66 12.87 4.02
CA ASP A 189 -5.13 14.25 4.22
C ASP A 189 -6.62 14.36 4.43
N CYS A 190 -7.37 13.41 3.88
CA CYS A 190 -8.83 13.46 3.89
C CYS A 190 -9.42 12.06 3.86
N GLY A 191 -10.55 11.85 4.51
CA GLY A 191 -11.25 10.57 4.55
C GLY A 191 -12.73 10.66 4.24
N LEU A 192 -13.30 9.54 3.77
CA LEU A 192 -14.74 9.37 3.59
C LEU A 192 -15.20 8.02 4.14
N ILE A 193 -16.28 8.02 4.91
CA ILE A 193 -16.98 6.81 5.35
C ILE A 193 -18.32 6.74 4.65
N THR A 194 -18.52 5.76 3.79
CA THR A 194 -19.75 5.61 3.00
C THR A 194 -20.93 5.14 3.86
N ASN A 195 -20.74 4.07 4.61
CA ASN A 195 -21.70 3.48 5.56
C ASN A 195 -21.01 2.41 6.43
N ILE A 196 -21.62 2.09 7.56
CA ILE A 196 -21.20 0.98 8.42
C ILE A 196 -22.43 0.13 8.75
N THR A 197 -22.54 -1.03 8.11
CA THR A 197 -23.59 -2.02 8.32
C THR A 197 -23.00 -3.36 8.73
N PRO A 198 -23.77 -4.25 9.37
CA PRO A 198 -23.29 -5.58 9.75
C PRO A 198 -22.74 -6.35 8.54
N ASP A 199 -21.47 -6.70 8.59
CA ASP A 199 -20.78 -7.50 7.59
C ASP A 199 -19.61 -8.25 8.25
N HIS A 200 -19.22 -9.40 7.70
CA HIS A 200 -18.09 -10.22 8.20
C HIS A 200 -18.17 -10.60 9.70
N LEU A 201 -19.36 -10.61 10.31
CA LEU A 201 -19.54 -10.87 11.75
C LEU A 201 -19.05 -12.26 12.20
N LYS A 202 -18.89 -13.20 11.27
CA LYS A 202 -18.40 -14.55 11.58
C LYS A 202 -16.94 -14.57 12.05
N ASP A 203 -16.18 -13.56 11.63
CA ASP A 203 -14.74 -13.52 11.84
C ASP A 203 -14.32 -12.50 12.91
N LEU A 204 -15.22 -11.62 13.36
CA LEU A 204 -14.86 -10.35 14.00
C LEU A 204 -15.43 -10.12 15.42
N GLY A 205 -16.09 -11.10 16.00
CA GLY A 205 -16.69 -10.95 17.34
C GLY A 205 -17.99 -10.16 17.32
N SER A 206 -17.96 -8.84 17.47
CA SER A 206 -19.18 -8.01 17.50
C SER A 206 -19.24 -6.99 16.37
N PHE A 207 -20.47 -6.56 16.04
CA PHE A 207 -20.66 -5.44 15.09
C PHE A 207 -19.97 -4.15 15.55
N MET A 208 -19.96 -3.89 16.86
CA MET A 208 -19.30 -2.71 17.40
C MET A 208 -17.79 -2.76 17.23
N ASP A 209 -17.16 -3.93 17.34
CA ASP A 209 -15.72 -4.08 17.08
C ASP A 209 -15.41 -3.75 15.61
N TYR A 210 -16.22 -4.26 14.70
CA TYR A 210 -16.11 -3.93 13.27
C TYR A 210 -16.30 -2.43 12.99
N ALA A 211 -17.32 -1.82 13.62
CA ALA A 211 -17.58 -0.39 13.49
C ALA A 211 -16.41 0.44 14.04
N ASN A 212 -15.86 0.05 15.19
CA ASN A 212 -14.71 0.74 15.80
C ASN A 212 -13.45 0.69 14.91
N VAL A 213 -13.19 -0.43 14.25
CA VAL A 213 -12.06 -0.52 13.30
C VAL A 213 -12.22 0.46 12.14
N LYS A 214 -13.44 0.65 11.61
CA LYS A 214 -13.69 1.69 10.60
C LYS A 214 -13.63 3.10 11.19
N GLY A 215 -14.01 3.26 12.45
CA GLY A 215 -13.91 4.49 13.22
C GLY A 215 -12.44 4.95 13.45
N GLU A 216 -11.47 4.06 13.31
CA GLU A 216 -10.04 4.44 13.32
C GLU A 216 -9.73 5.52 12.28
N LEU A 217 -10.43 5.53 11.13
CA LEU A 217 -10.28 6.59 10.13
C LEU A 217 -10.60 7.97 10.72
N ILE A 218 -11.68 8.07 11.51
CA ILE A 218 -12.06 9.32 12.16
C ILE A 218 -10.99 9.74 13.15
N LYS A 219 -10.60 8.82 14.02
CA LYS A 219 -9.62 9.05 15.09
C LYS A 219 -8.26 9.51 14.55
N GLU A 220 -7.76 8.85 13.50
CA GLU A 220 -6.43 9.14 12.97
C GLU A 220 -6.39 10.36 12.05
N LEU A 221 -7.55 10.84 11.57
CA LEU A 221 -7.68 12.07 10.80
C LEU A 221 -8.10 13.27 11.68
N ASP A 222 -7.85 13.21 12.99
CA ASP A 222 -8.17 14.34 13.89
C ASP A 222 -7.54 15.65 13.37
N GLY A 223 -8.35 16.71 13.33
CA GLY A 223 -7.97 17.99 12.75
C GLY A 223 -7.92 18.07 11.22
N LYS A 224 -8.16 16.96 10.51
CA LYS A 224 -8.27 16.89 9.04
C LYS A 224 -9.72 16.77 8.58
N LYS A 225 -9.96 16.83 7.26
CA LYS A 225 -11.33 16.74 6.71
C LYS A 225 -11.82 15.30 6.65
N ILE A 226 -13.01 15.07 7.19
CA ILE A 226 -13.71 13.77 7.12
C ILE A 226 -15.11 14.00 6.55
N PHE A 227 -15.44 13.23 5.53
CA PHE A 227 -16.79 13.17 4.95
C PHE A 227 -17.49 11.93 5.47
N VAL A 228 -18.74 12.07 5.86
CA VAL A 228 -19.54 10.97 6.41
C VAL A 228 -20.96 10.97 5.86
N ASN A 229 -21.56 9.80 5.80
CA ASN A 229 -22.99 9.69 5.53
C ASN A 229 -23.80 10.07 6.80
N GLY A 230 -24.35 11.28 6.81
CA GLY A 230 -25.14 11.80 7.94
C GLY A 230 -26.45 11.05 8.21
N HIS A 231 -26.87 10.14 7.32
CA HIS A 231 -28.05 9.28 7.52
C HIS A 231 -27.68 7.89 8.08
N ASP A 232 -26.40 7.59 8.27
CA ASP A 232 -25.98 6.33 8.87
C ASP A 232 -25.88 6.46 10.40
N PRO A 233 -26.77 5.80 11.18
CA PRO A 233 -26.79 5.96 12.64
C PRO A 233 -25.52 5.45 13.31
N THR A 234 -24.85 4.44 12.73
CA THR A 234 -23.60 3.89 13.27
C THR A 234 -22.46 4.89 13.11
N VAL A 235 -22.35 5.49 11.94
CA VAL A 235 -21.32 6.53 11.67
C VAL A 235 -21.55 7.74 12.59
N ILE A 236 -22.79 8.21 12.73
CA ILE A 236 -23.13 9.31 13.64
C ILE A 236 -22.86 8.93 15.11
N GLY A 237 -23.13 7.69 15.50
CA GLY A 237 -22.78 7.19 16.83
C GLY A 237 -21.28 7.24 17.11
N LEU A 238 -20.45 6.83 16.15
CA LEU A 238 -18.98 6.89 16.25
C LEU A 238 -18.47 8.34 16.36
N LEU A 239 -19.00 9.26 15.55
CA LEU A 239 -18.63 10.67 15.64
C LEU A 239 -18.88 11.22 17.05
N ARG A 240 -20.06 10.97 17.63
CA ARG A 240 -20.39 11.41 18.99
C ARG A 240 -19.48 10.77 20.05
N GLN A 241 -19.19 9.49 19.91
CA GLN A 241 -18.28 8.77 20.81
C GLN A 241 -16.86 9.35 20.79
N LEU A 242 -16.40 9.82 19.64
CA LEU A 242 -15.07 10.40 19.42
C LEU A 242 -15.04 11.92 19.62
N ASN A 243 -16.15 12.54 20.07
CA ASN A 243 -16.30 13.98 20.30
C ASN A 243 -16.12 14.88 19.04
N TYR A 244 -16.60 14.39 17.90
CA TYR A 244 -16.71 15.12 16.64
C TYR A 244 -18.10 15.72 16.45
#